data_6dcaced9851ccf6fdf4f568c8bb78cd7
#
_entry.id   6dcaced9851ccf6fdf4f568c8bb78cd7
#
_cell.length_a   1.000
_cell.length_b   1.000
_cell.length_c   1.000
_cell.angle_alpha   90.00
_cell.angle_beta   90.00
_cell.angle_gamma   90.00
#
_symmetry.space_group_name_H-M   'P 1'
#
loop_
_entity.id
_entity.type
_entity.pdbx_description
1 polymer ?
#
loop_
_entity_poly.entity_id
_entity_poly.type
_entity_poly.pdbx_seq_one_letter_code
_entity_poly.pdbx_strand_id
1 'polypeptide(L)'
;MESLEGGCVIVANGRFPSAELPLRLLKEAKTIIACDGAVKTLYEKGIHPDAIVGDLDSIPAGLRERYADRIHHVEDQEINDLTKSVRFAHTQGYREVLILGATGLREDHTLGNISLLIDYAHLFKRRRNRASRKIRRMSTAVSVSPPLLTNTLSKMRQAWFIRST
;
A
#
# COMPACT_ATOMS: atom_id res chain seq x y z
N MET A 1 18.81 -1.15 -9.76
CA MET A 1 17.90 -2.18 -9.19
C MET A 1 17.21 -1.55 -8.00
N GLU A 2 15.92 -1.23 -8.13
CA GLU A 2 15.19 -0.67 -7.00
C GLU A 2 14.90 -1.79 -6.00
N SER A 3 15.62 -1.81 -4.91
CA SER A 3 15.29 -2.60 -3.73
C SER A 3 14.42 -1.74 -2.81
N LEU A 4 13.34 -2.29 -2.28
CA LEU A 4 12.58 -1.72 -1.17
C LEU A 4 13.41 -1.85 0.11
N GLU A 5 14.45 -1.05 0.27
CA GLU A 5 15.25 -1.06 1.51
C GLU A 5 14.38 -0.65 2.70
N GLY A 6 13.89 -1.64 3.45
CA GLY A 6 13.01 -1.41 4.59
C GLY A 6 11.58 -1.07 4.22
N GLY A 7 11.17 -1.29 2.97
CA GLY A 7 9.87 -0.90 2.45
C GLY A 7 8.71 -1.75 2.92
N CYS A 8 7.55 -1.11 2.99
CA CYS A 8 6.27 -1.71 3.27
C CYS A 8 5.47 -1.87 1.97
N VAL A 9 4.88 -3.04 1.76
CA VAL A 9 3.93 -3.28 0.67
C VAL A 9 2.51 -3.29 1.25
N ILE A 10 1.63 -2.49 0.66
CA ILE A 10 0.20 -2.49 0.96
C ILE A 10 -0.51 -3.23 -0.18
N VAL A 11 -1.28 -4.26 0.14
CA VAL A 11 -2.08 -5.01 -0.83
C VAL A 11 -3.54 -4.65 -0.66
N ALA A 12 -4.11 -4.00 -1.66
CA ALA A 12 -5.52 -3.62 -1.71
C ALA A 12 -6.37 -4.73 -2.36
N ASN A 13 -7.70 -4.63 -2.19
CA ASN A 13 -8.67 -5.63 -2.65
C ASN A 13 -9.10 -5.45 -4.12
N GLY A 14 -8.19 -5.04 -5.00
CA GLY A 14 -8.43 -5.01 -6.43
C GLY A 14 -7.81 -6.22 -7.14
N ARG A 15 -7.47 -6.06 -8.42
CA ARG A 15 -6.84 -7.16 -9.15
C ARG A 15 -5.43 -7.44 -8.62
N PHE A 16 -5.22 -8.67 -8.16
CA PHE A 16 -3.89 -9.10 -7.71
C PHE A 16 -2.86 -8.99 -8.85
N PRO A 17 -1.65 -8.52 -8.59
CA PRO A 17 -0.65 -8.35 -9.64
C PRO A 17 -0.27 -9.68 -10.29
N SER A 18 -0.05 -9.65 -11.60
CA SER A 18 0.39 -10.80 -12.40
C SER A 18 1.76 -10.58 -13.06
N ALA A 19 2.24 -9.33 -13.08
CA ALA A 19 3.53 -9.00 -13.64
C ALA A 19 4.68 -9.43 -12.70
N GLU A 20 5.81 -9.81 -13.28
CA GLU A 20 6.97 -10.34 -12.55
C GLU A 20 7.51 -9.36 -11.50
N LEU A 21 7.71 -8.09 -11.87
CA LEU A 21 8.30 -7.10 -10.97
C LEU A 21 7.45 -6.84 -9.71
N PRO A 22 6.14 -6.55 -9.80
CA PRO A 22 5.30 -6.41 -8.60
C PRO A 22 5.29 -7.66 -7.72
N LEU A 23 5.26 -8.86 -8.31
CA LEU A 23 5.28 -10.11 -7.56
C LEU A 23 6.61 -10.34 -6.84
N ARG A 24 7.73 -10.00 -7.48
CA ARG A 24 9.04 -10.06 -6.85
C ARG A 24 9.14 -9.08 -5.68
N LEU A 25 8.74 -7.82 -5.87
CA LEU A 25 8.73 -6.81 -4.82
C LEU A 25 7.85 -7.20 -3.64
N LEU A 26 6.71 -7.84 -3.89
CA LEU A 26 5.84 -8.37 -2.84
C LEU A 26 6.53 -9.50 -2.04
N LYS A 27 7.25 -10.39 -2.71
CA LYS A 27 7.98 -11.49 -2.06
C LYS A 27 9.20 -11.01 -1.26
N GLU A 28 9.86 -9.95 -1.73
CA GLU A 28 11.04 -9.35 -1.09
C GLU A 28 10.67 -8.32 -0.01
N ALA A 29 9.38 -8.00 0.14
CA ALA A 29 8.90 -7.03 1.13
C ALA A 29 9.24 -7.46 2.56
N LYS A 30 9.73 -6.54 3.37
CA LYS A 30 9.96 -6.79 4.80
C LYS A 30 8.66 -6.77 5.59
N THR A 31 7.68 -6.01 5.13
CA THR A 31 6.37 -5.90 5.76
C THR A 31 5.28 -5.85 4.71
N ILE A 32 4.28 -6.68 4.89
CA ILE A 32 3.08 -6.74 4.06
C ILE A 32 1.88 -6.32 4.90
N ILE A 33 1.25 -5.23 4.52
CA ILE A 33 -0.04 -4.78 5.07
C ILE A 33 -1.13 -5.15 4.09
N ALA A 34 -2.14 -5.86 4.51
CA ALA A 34 -3.30 -6.17 3.70
C ALA A 34 -4.48 -5.26 4.07
N CYS A 35 -5.18 -4.70 3.09
CA CYS A 35 -6.56 -4.30 3.28
C CYS A 35 -7.38 -5.57 3.58
N ASP A 36 -8.41 -5.45 4.39
CA ASP A 36 -9.16 -6.61 4.89
C ASP A 36 -9.67 -7.54 3.77
N GLY A 37 -10.24 -6.99 2.71
CA GLY A 37 -10.69 -7.77 1.55
C GLY A 37 -9.58 -8.46 0.75
N ALA A 38 -8.32 -8.05 0.88
CA ALA A 38 -7.19 -8.66 0.18
C ALA A 38 -6.68 -9.94 0.87
N VAL A 39 -7.04 -10.16 2.13
CA VAL A 39 -6.53 -11.26 2.96
C VAL A 39 -6.80 -12.62 2.34
N LYS A 40 -8.01 -12.85 1.82
CA LYS A 40 -8.39 -14.10 1.16
C LYS A 40 -7.46 -14.42 -0.02
N THR A 41 -7.25 -13.45 -0.91
CA THR A 41 -6.39 -13.63 -2.09
C THR A 41 -4.94 -13.90 -1.70
N LEU A 42 -4.42 -13.19 -0.71
CA LEU A 42 -3.07 -13.43 -0.19
C LEU A 42 -2.93 -14.84 0.38
N TYR A 43 -3.89 -15.27 1.21
CA TYR A 43 -3.90 -16.61 1.78
C TYR A 43 -3.91 -17.70 0.71
N GLU A 44 -4.77 -17.59 -0.31
CA GLU A 44 -4.84 -18.54 -1.44
C GLU A 44 -3.52 -18.63 -2.22
N LYS A 45 -2.71 -17.60 -2.19
CA LYS A 45 -1.38 -17.54 -2.83
C LYS A 45 -0.23 -17.90 -1.89
N GLY A 46 -0.54 -18.33 -0.66
CA GLY A 46 0.46 -18.69 0.33
C GLY A 46 1.27 -17.51 0.88
N ILE A 47 0.74 -16.29 0.75
CA ILE A 47 1.38 -15.06 1.26
C ILE A 47 0.66 -14.65 2.55
N HIS A 48 1.43 -14.45 3.61
CA HIS A 48 0.89 -14.10 4.92
C HIS A 48 1.21 -12.63 5.24
N PRO A 49 0.17 -11.77 5.42
CA PRO A 49 0.39 -10.39 5.80
C PRO A 49 0.90 -10.27 7.24
N ASP A 50 1.69 -9.23 7.52
CA ASP A 50 2.14 -8.87 8.86
C ASP A 50 1.10 -8.05 9.63
N ALA A 51 0.27 -7.29 8.90
CA ALA A 51 -0.85 -6.55 9.44
C ALA A 51 -2.04 -6.59 8.47
N ILE A 52 -3.24 -6.58 9.04
CA ILE A 52 -4.51 -6.51 8.30
C ILE A 52 -5.27 -5.30 8.83
N VAL A 53 -5.67 -4.41 7.92
CA VAL A 53 -6.29 -3.13 8.28
C VAL A 53 -7.61 -2.94 7.53
N GLY A 54 -8.68 -2.67 8.24
CA GLY A 54 -10.01 -2.45 7.68
C GLY A 54 -11.10 -2.52 8.75
N ASP A 55 -12.36 -2.55 8.31
CA ASP A 55 -13.53 -2.75 9.18
C ASP A 55 -13.83 -4.23 9.44
N LEU A 56 -13.11 -5.12 8.78
CA LEU A 56 -13.13 -6.58 8.92
C LEU A 56 -14.37 -7.27 8.32
N ASP A 57 -15.24 -6.54 7.68
CA ASP A 57 -16.47 -7.12 7.11
C ASP A 57 -16.20 -8.09 5.96
N SER A 58 -15.09 -7.90 5.25
CA SER A 58 -14.70 -8.68 4.08
C SER A 58 -13.84 -9.92 4.41
N ILE A 59 -13.46 -10.13 5.67
CA ILE A 59 -12.58 -11.26 6.07
C ILE A 59 -13.42 -12.50 6.42
N PRO A 60 -13.20 -13.64 5.77
CA PRO A 60 -13.81 -14.91 6.17
C PRO A 60 -13.49 -15.26 7.63
N ALA A 61 -14.48 -15.80 8.37
CA ALA A 61 -14.37 -16.09 9.81
C ALA A 61 -13.12 -16.91 10.17
N GLY A 62 -12.81 -17.97 9.43
CA GLY A 62 -11.62 -18.80 9.67
C GLY A 62 -10.29 -18.06 9.46
N LEU A 63 -10.25 -17.07 8.56
CA LEU A 63 -9.05 -16.22 8.38
C LEU A 63 -8.97 -15.15 9.47
N ARG A 64 -10.11 -14.65 9.95
CA ARG A 64 -10.15 -13.72 11.08
C ARG A 64 -9.58 -14.36 12.35
N GLU A 65 -9.94 -15.60 12.66
CA GLU A 65 -9.37 -16.34 13.78
C GLU A 65 -7.87 -16.58 13.58
N ARG A 66 -7.48 -17.03 12.38
CA ARG A 66 -6.08 -17.34 12.06
C ARG A 66 -5.13 -16.16 12.21
N TYR A 67 -5.59 -14.96 11.90
CA TYR A 67 -4.79 -13.73 11.90
C TYR A 67 -5.20 -12.75 13.02
N ALA A 68 -5.85 -13.24 14.07
CA ALA A 68 -6.39 -12.40 15.14
C ALA A 68 -5.35 -11.46 15.78
N ASP A 69 -4.10 -11.90 15.87
CA ASP A 69 -2.95 -11.13 16.39
C ASP A 69 -2.42 -10.05 15.44
N ARG A 70 -2.85 -10.05 14.17
CA ARG A 70 -2.39 -9.14 13.11
C ARG A 70 -3.46 -8.17 12.63
N ILE A 71 -4.64 -8.26 13.21
CA ILE A 71 -5.78 -7.43 12.84
C ILE A 71 -5.71 -6.08 13.55
N HIS A 72 -5.83 -5.02 12.74
CA HIS A 72 -5.97 -3.64 13.18
C HIS A 72 -7.32 -3.10 12.71
N HIS A 73 -8.32 -3.21 13.58
CA HIS A 73 -9.68 -2.79 13.28
C HIS A 73 -9.79 -1.26 13.23
N VAL A 74 -10.37 -0.72 12.16
CA VAL A 74 -10.62 0.70 11.95
C VAL A 74 -12.07 0.87 11.48
N GLU A 75 -12.94 1.32 12.37
CA GLU A 75 -14.38 1.45 12.15
C GLU A 75 -14.78 2.63 11.25
N ASP A 76 -13.87 3.55 10.93
CA ASP A 76 -14.16 4.74 10.15
C ASP A 76 -14.75 4.38 8.77
N GLN A 77 -16.04 4.63 8.58
CA GLN A 77 -16.77 4.35 7.35
C GLN A 77 -16.63 5.46 6.29
N GLU A 78 -16.10 6.63 6.68
CA GLU A 78 -15.92 7.76 5.76
C GLU A 78 -14.70 7.60 4.85
N ILE A 79 -13.79 6.71 5.20
CA ILE A 79 -12.57 6.45 4.44
C ILE A 79 -12.49 4.99 3.97
N ASN A 80 -11.96 4.80 2.76
CA ASN A 80 -11.78 3.46 2.22
C ASN A 80 -10.62 2.70 2.90
N ASP A 81 -10.59 1.36 2.77
CA ASP A 81 -9.61 0.50 3.44
C ASP A 81 -8.18 0.75 2.97
N LEU A 82 -7.98 1.17 1.72
CA LEU A 82 -6.65 1.58 1.25
C LEU A 82 -6.16 2.80 2.03
N THR A 83 -7.02 3.81 2.26
CA THR A 83 -6.66 4.98 3.08
C THR A 83 -6.36 4.60 4.52
N LYS A 84 -7.15 3.69 5.11
CA LYS A 84 -6.90 3.14 6.46
C LYS A 84 -5.51 2.51 6.53
N SER A 85 -5.18 1.65 5.55
CA SER A 85 -3.89 0.94 5.47
C SER A 85 -2.70 1.90 5.25
N VAL A 86 -2.85 2.90 4.39
CA VAL A 86 -1.82 3.93 4.14
C VAL A 86 -1.56 4.77 5.39
N ARG A 87 -2.62 5.19 6.11
CA ARG A 87 -2.50 5.91 7.38
C ARG A 87 -1.83 5.05 8.45
N PHE A 88 -2.20 3.76 8.53
CA PHE A 88 -1.57 2.81 9.43
C PHE A 88 -0.07 2.68 9.13
N ALA A 89 0.34 2.44 7.90
CA ALA A 89 1.75 2.39 7.51
C ALA A 89 2.50 3.68 7.90
N HIS A 90 1.89 4.84 7.67
CA HIS A 90 2.46 6.12 8.07
C HIS A 90 2.65 6.24 9.59
N THR A 91 1.69 5.79 10.41
CA THR A 91 1.81 5.82 11.88
C THR A 91 2.88 4.86 12.38
N GLN A 92 3.08 3.71 11.73
CA GLN A 92 4.15 2.77 12.02
C GLN A 92 5.55 3.28 11.66
N GLY A 93 5.65 4.39 10.97
CA GLY A 93 6.93 5.04 10.70
C GLY A 93 7.53 4.75 9.35
N TYR A 94 6.83 4.02 8.50
CA TYR A 94 7.32 3.80 7.14
C TYR A 94 7.46 5.12 6.37
N ARG A 95 8.55 5.22 5.61
CA ARG A 95 8.85 6.40 4.78
C ARG A 95 8.49 6.22 3.34
N GLU A 96 8.34 4.99 2.93
CA GLU A 96 7.94 4.60 1.59
C GLU A 96 7.01 3.39 1.65
N VAL A 97 6.05 3.38 0.76
CA VAL A 97 5.11 2.28 0.60
C VAL A 97 4.94 1.96 -0.88
N LEU A 98 4.85 0.68 -1.18
CA LEU A 98 4.42 0.18 -2.48
C LEU A 98 2.97 -0.27 -2.35
N ILE A 99 2.08 0.23 -3.19
CA ILE A 99 0.68 -0.16 -3.21
C ILE A 99 0.44 -1.09 -4.39
N LEU A 100 -0.10 -2.28 -4.12
CA LEU A 100 -0.45 -3.29 -5.10
C LEU A 100 -1.95 -3.59 -5.06
N GLY A 101 -2.53 -3.98 -6.20
CA GLY A 101 -3.92 -4.40 -6.27
C GLY A 101 -4.95 -3.29 -6.00
N ALA A 102 -4.60 -2.02 -6.22
CA ALA A 102 -5.52 -0.91 -5.98
C ALA A 102 -6.48 -0.62 -7.15
N THR A 103 -6.38 -1.37 -8.25
CA THR A 103 -7.16 -1.17 -9.49
C THR A 103 -7.63 -2.49 -10.09
N GLY A 104 -8.49 -2.40 -11.10
CA GLY A 104 -8.73 -3.51 -12.05
C GLY A 104 -9.89 -4.44 -11.73
N LEU A 105 -10.69 -4.21 -10.69
CA LEU A 105 -11.95 -4.92 -10.44
C LEU A 105 -13.15 -3.99 -10.59
N ARG A 106 -13.25 -2.96 -9.77
CA ARG A 106 -14.32 -1.96 -9.81
C ARG A 106 -13.74 -0.63 -10.29
N GLU A 107 -14.36 -0.01 -11.29
CA GLU A 107 -13.87 1.24 -11.87
C GLU A 107 -14.03 2.42 -10.91
N ASP A 108 -15.15 2.48 -10.17
CA ASP A 108 -15.41 3.49 -9.14
C ASP A 108 -14.34 3.47 -8.04
N HIS A 109 -13.99 2.30 -7.52
CA HIS A 109 -12.89 2.14 -6.55
C HIS A 109 -11.54 2.49 -7.17
N THR A 110 -11.32 2.16 -8.44
CA THR A 110 -10.09 2.51 -9.15
C THR A 110 -9.93 4.03 -9.24
N LEU A 111 -10.97 4.75 -9.64
CA LEU A 111 -10.95 6.21 -9.74
C LEU A 111 -10.78 6.86 -8.35
N GLY A 112 -11.49 6.37 -7.34
CA GLY A 112 -11.35 6.83 -5.97
C GLY A 112 -9.92 6.64 -5.45
N ASN A 113 -9.33 5.47 -5.65
CA ASN A 113 -7.97 5.18 -5.23
C ASN A 113 -6.93 6.06 -5.94
N ILE A 114 -7.10 6.31 -7.25
CA ILE A 114 -6.21 7.19 -8.02
C ILE A 114 -6.30 8.63 -7.49
N SER A 115 -7.48 9.15 -7.22
CA SER A 115 -7.67 10.51 -6.71
C SER A 115 -6.97 10.76 -5.36
N LEU A 116 -6.86 9.73 -4.53
CA LEU A 116 -6.25 9.81 -3.21
C LEU A 116 -4.71 9.70 -3.22
N LEU A 117 -4.08 9.35 -4.36
CA LEU A 117 -2.61 9.22 -4.44
C LEU A 117 -1.87 10.50 -4.07
N ILE A 118 -2.41 11.67 -4.44
CA ILE A 118 -1.83 12.97 -4.11
C ILE A 118 -1.85 13.18 -2.60
N ASP A 119 -2.97 12.86 -1.95
CA ASP A 119 -3.10 12.98 -0.49
C ASP A 119 -2.15 12.05 0.24
N TYR A 120 -1.98 10.82 -0.25
CA TYR A 120 -1.01 9.87 0.30
C TYR A 120 0.43 10.39 0.16
N ALA A 121 0.79 10.93 -0.99
CA ALA A 121 2.10 11.54 -1.20
C ALA A 121 2.35 12.72 -0.24
N HIS A 122 1.33 13.57 -0.01
CA HIS A 122 1.42 14.66 0.97
C HIS A 122 1.55 14.14 2.41
N LEU A 123 0.88 13.07 2.77
CA LEU A 123 0.95 12.46 4.09
C LEU A 123 2.39 12.02 4.42
N PHE A 124 3.06 11.32 3.51
CA PHE A 124 4.44 10.87 3.68
C PHE A 124 5.44 12.04 3.69
N LYS A 125 5.21 13.08 2.89
CA LYS A 125 6.03 14.30 2.86
C LYS A 125 6.00 15.07 4.19
N ARG A 126 4.83 15.20 4.84
CA ARG A 126 4.67 15.96 6.09
C ARG A 126 5.50 15.40 7.26
N ARG A 127 5.75 14.09 7.29
CA ARG A 127 6.54 13.46 8.34
C ARG A 127 8.00 13.88 8.31
N ARG A 128 8.58 14.12 7.13
CA ARG A 128 9.95 14.59 6.95
C ARG A 128 10.16 15.96 7.60
N ASN A 129 9.18 16.87 7.49
CA ASN A 129 9.29 18.22 8.05
C ASN A 129 9.29 18.26 9.59
N ARG A 130 8.73 17.26 10.27
CA ARG A 130 8.78 17.17 11.74
C ARG A 130 10.14 16.70 12.26
N ALA A 131 10.80 15.78 11.55
CA ALA A 131 12.14 15.29 11.91
C ALA A 131 13.27 16.24 11.50
N SER A 132 13.04 17.07 10.47
CA SER A 132 14.07 17.90 9.81
C SER A 132 14.15 19.35 10.30
N ARG A 133 13.49 19.71 11.39
CA ARG A 133 13.61 21.09 11.94
C ARG A 133 15.05 21.51 12.35
N LYS A 134 16.02 20.62 12.18
CA LYS A 134 17.42 20.88 12.56
C LYS A 134 18.43 20.93 11.41
N ILE A 135 18.08 20.64 10.16
CA ILE A 135 19.05 20.70 9.04
C ILE A 135 18.39 21.19 7.73
N ARG A 136 18.82 22.39 7.29
CA ARG A 136 18.91 22.99 5.94
C ARG A 136 17.83 22.73 4.88
N ARG A 137 17.37 23.87 4.32
CA ARG A 137 16.75 24.04 2.99
C ARG A 137 17.44 23.18 1.93
N MET A 138 16.75 22.20 1.39
CA MET A 138 17.01 21.65 0.06
C MET A 138 15.68 21.30 -0.61
N SER A 139 15.58 21.60 -1.88
CA SER A 139 14.39 21.54 -2.71
C SER A 139 13.72 20.14 -2.67
N THR A 140 12.42 20.14 -2.51
CA THR A 140 11.63 18.93 -2.35
C THR A 140 10.83 18.69 -3.64
N ALA A 141 11.20 17.69 -4.40
CA ALA A 141 10.36 17.14 -5.44
C ALA A 141 9.58 15.94 -4.88
N VAL A 142 8.26 15.96 -4.99
CA VAL A 142 7.44 14.76 -4.79
C VAL A 142 7.51 13.99 -6.09
N SER A 143 8.21 12.89 -6.08
CA SER A 143 8.21 11.99 -7.23
C SER A 143 7.16 10.91 -6.97
N VAL A 144 6.00 11.05 -7.60
CA VAL A 144 5.18 9.90 -7.94
C VAL A 144 5.84 9.30 -9.16
N SER A 145 6.83 8.45 -8.94
CA SER A 145 7.51 7.80 -10.05
C SER A 145 6.61 6.69 -10.56
N PRO A 146 6.15 6.75 -11.80
CA PRO A 146 5.72 5.52 -12.47
C PRO A 146 6.95 4.60 -12.51
N PRO A 147 6.79 3.29 -12.35
CA PRO A 147 7.90 2.36 -12.51
C PRO A 147 8.51 2.62 -13.89
N LEU A 148 9.84 2.85 -13.92
CA LEU A 148 10.61 2.96 -15.16
C LEU A 148 10.44 1.67 -15.95
N LEU A 149 9.47 1.64 -16.85
CA LEU A 149 9.29 0.57 -17.82
C LEU A 149 8.93 1.18 -19.16
N THR A 150 9.92 1.18 -20.00
CA THR A 150 9.74 1.15 -21.45
C THR A 150 8.77 0.01 -21.81
N ASN A 151 7.66 0.40 -22.48
CA ASN A 151 6.66 -0.45 -23.13
C ASN A 151 5.66 -1.23 -22.26
N THR A 152 4.55 -0.65 -22.09
CA THR A 152 3.13 -1.07 -22.22
C THR A 152 2.28 -0.50 -21.09
N LEU A 153 1.36 0.37 -21.43
CA LEU A 153 0.33 0.99 -20.57
C LEU A 153 -0.47 -0.05 -19.73
N SER A 154 -0.54 -1.30 -20.14
CA SER A 154 -1.22 -2.37 -19.44
C SER A 154 -0.49 -2.86 -18.17
N LYS A 155 0.84 -2.69 -18.11
CA LYS A 155 1.64 -3.12 -16.96
C LYS A 155 1.73 -2.04 -15.86
N MET A 156 1.47 -0.77 -16.19
CA MET A 156 1.53 0.36 -15.26
C MET A 156 0.38 0.41 -14.24
N ARG A 157 -0.68 -0.39 -14.42
CA ARG A 157 -1.86 -0.37 -13.56
C ARG A 157 -1.75 -1.18 -12.26
N GLN A 158 -0.64 -1.90 -12.05
CA GLN A 158 -0.58 -2.92 -10.99
C GLN A 158 0.19 -2.50 -9.74
N ALA A 159 0.98 -1.43 -9.78
CA ALA A 159 1.79 -1.01 -8.66
C ALA A 159 1.95 0.52 -8.60
N TRP A 160 1.78 1.09 -7.42
CA TRP A 160 2.04 2.49 -7.14
C TRP A 160 3.09 2.62 -6.04
N PHE A 161 4.09 3.44 -6.28
CA PHE A 161 5.17 3.66 -5.35
C PHE A 161 5.07 5.06 -4.76
N ILE A 162 4.98 5.17 -3.45
CA ILE A 162 4.95 6.45 -2.73
C ILE A 162 6.17 6.50 -1.82
N ARG A 163 7.04 7.46 -2.08
CA ARG A 163 8.26 7.69 -1.32
C ARG A 163 8.31 9.12 -0.81
N SER A 164 8.75 9.27 0.42
CA SER A 164 9.21 10.56 0.95
C SER A 164 10.61 10.82 0.42
N THR A 165 10.76 11.68 -0.57
CA THR A 165 12.07 12.17 -1.05
C THR A 165 12.63 13.23 -0.13
#